data_be69fb26bcb42d7db2bbe6046187e328
#
_entry.id   be69fb26bcb42d7db2bbe6046187e328
#
_cell.length_a   1.000
_cell.length_b   1.000
_cell.length_c   1.000
_cell.angle_alpha   90.00
_cell.angle_beta   90.00
_cell.angle_gamma   90.00
#
_symmetry.space_group_name_H-M   'P 1'
#
loop_
_entity.id
_entity.type
_entity.pdbx_description
1 polymer ?
#
loop_
_entity_poly.entity_id
_entity_poly.type
_entity_poly.pdbx_seq_one_letter_code
_entity_poly.pdbx_strand_id
1 'polypeptide(L)'
;IPRDTRVSIEGHNKTRINHSFSYGGQKLLTKTVSDFLNVPVHHYIKVNLNGIASLIDEMGGVDIHVEKDMNYIDQAGDLYIDIKKGKQRLTGAEVVQYLRFRHDDEGDIGRIRRQQKFVYTLANQFVKPERLFDLHKLIKGIGDVLETDLTTREMVKLSTHFKNAYKNGAIKKE
;
A
#
# COMPACT_ATOMS: atom_id res chain seq x y z
N ILE A 1 -6.06 -8.50 4.57
CA ILE A 1 -6.38 -9.00 5.94
C ILE A 1 -6.44 -7.79 6.86
N PRO A 2 -7.55 -7.54 7.58
CA PRO A 2 -7.62 -6.49 8.57
C PRO A 2 -6.58 -6.72 9.68
N ARG A 3 -5.91 -5.65 10.12
CA ARG A 3 -4.80 -5.74 11.09
C ARG A 3 -5.19 -6.33 12.45
N ASP A 4 -6.46 -6.19 12.81
CA ASP A 4 -7.01 -6.64 14.10
C ASP A 4 -7.64 -8.05 14.02
N THR A 5 -7.47 -8.75 12.87
CA THR A 5 -7.90 -10.15 12.71
C THR A 5 -7.25 -11.02 13.78
N ARG A 6 -8.06 -11.79 14.53
CA ARG A 6 -7.58 -12.69 15.59
C ARG A 6 -7.06 -13.99 15.00
N VAL A 7 -5.80 -14.27 15.21
CA VAL A 7 -5.09 -15.45 14.70
C VAL A 7 -4.21 -16.08 15.78
N SER A 8 -3.85 -17.34 15.57
CA SER A 8 -2.79 -17.98 16.37
C SER A 8 -1.44 -17.52 15.82
N ILE A 9 -0.53 -17.13 16.71
CA ILE A 9 0.84 -16.72 16.36
C ILE A 9 1.79 -17.72 17.03
N GLU A 10 2.72 -18.26 16.25
CA GLU A 10 3.69 -19.23 16.74
C GLU A 10 4.48 -18.68 17.93
N GLY A 11 4.57 -19.45 19.01
CA GLY A 11 5.22 -19.03 20.26
C GLY A 11 4.45 -18.02 21.11
N HIS A 12 3.22 -17.66 20.70
CA HIS A 12 2.38 -16.69 21.39
C HIS A 12 0.92 -17.13 21.46
N ASN A 13 0.15 -16.49 22.36
CA ASN A 13 -1.29 -16.72 22.46
C ASN A 13 -2.05 -16.19 21.25
N LYS A 14 -3.29 -16.67 21.04
CA LYS A 14 -4.19 -16.15 20.01
C LYS A 14 -4.47 -14.65 20.24
N THR A 15 -4.06 -13.82 19.28
CA THR A 15 -4.17 -12.36 19.35
C THR A 15 -4.33 -11.74 17.96
N ARG A 16 -4.22 -10.43 17.85
CA ARG A 16 -4.35 -9.71 16.57
C ARG A 16 -3.15 -9.98 15.66
N ILE A 17 -3.42 -10.16 14.36
CA ILE A 17 -2.38 -10.51 13.38
C ILE A 17 -1.23 -9.50 13.31
N ASN A 18 -1.50 -8.20 13.52
CA ASN A 18 -0.47 -7.17 13.52
C ASN A 18 0.55 -7.33 14.66
N HIS A 19 0.20 -8.02 15.75
CA HIS A 19 1.15 -8.29 16.82
C HIS A 19 2.27 -9.23 16.39
N SER A 20 2.05 -10.09 15.38
CA SER A 20 3.11 -10.95 14.86
C SER A 20 4.30 -10.14 14.34
N PHE A 21 4.04 -8.97 13.72
CA PHE A 21 5.10 -8.05 13.32
C PHE A 21 5.86 -7.46 14.51
N SER A 22 5.16 -7.09 15.58
CA SER A 22 5.78 -6.54 16.79
C SER A 22 6.60 -7.57 17.56
N TYR A 23 6.22 -8.85 17.50
CA TYR A 23 6.91 -9.94 18.20
C TYR A 23 8.11 -10.50 17.45
N GLY A 24 8.03 -10.62 16.12
CA GLY A 24 9.07 -11.28 15.32
C GLY A 24 9.28 -10.68 13.92
N GLY A 25 8.89 -9.43 13.73
CA GLY A 25 9.10 -8.70 12.48
C GLY A 25 8.43 -9.35 11.26
N GLN A 26 9.02 -9.10 10.10
CA GLN A 26 8.52 -9.58 8.82
C GLN A 26 8.44 -11.12 8.77
N LYS A 27 9.43 -11.81 9.33
CA LYS A 27 9.51 -13.27 9.30
C LYS A 27 8.34 -13.94 10.02
N LEU A 28 8.01 -13.47 11.21
CA LEU A 28 6.87 -14.01 11.97
C LEU A 28 5.53 -13.59 11.37
N LEU A 29 5.45 -12.37 10.81
CA LEU A 29 4.24 -11.91 10.11
C LEU A 29 3.96 -12.75 8.86
N THR A 30 4.94 -12.97 7.98
CA THR A 30 4.75 -13.78 6.77
C THR A 30 4.36 -15.21 7.10
N LYS A 31 5.00 -15.82 8.12
CA LYS A 31 4.60 -17.15 8.61
C LYS A 31 3.17 -17.16 9.12
N THR A 32 2.79 -16.18 9.97
CA THR A 32 1.44 -16.08 10.54
C THR A 32 0.37 -15.92 9.44
N VAL A 33 0.67 -15.11 8.41
CA VAL A 33 -0.24 -14.92 7.26
C VAL A 33 -0.35 -16.21 6.44
N SER A 34 0.79 -16.88 6.21
CA SER A 34 0.83 -18.16 5.50
C SER A 34 -0.03 -19.22 6.20
N ASP A 35 0.15 -19.37 7.52
CA ASP A 35 -0.60 -20.32 8.35
C ASP A 35 -2.11 -19.97 8.37
N PHE A 36 -2.44 -18.68 8.48
CA PHE A 36 -3.84 -18.22 8.54
C PHE A 36 -4.60 -18.44 7.22
N LEU A 37 -3.94 -18.20 6.08
CA LEU A 37 -4.55 -18.36 4.75
C LEU A 37 -4.41 -19.76 4.18
N ASN A 38 -3.59 -20.62 4.81
CA ASN A 38 -3.17 -21.91 4.27
C ASN A 38 -2.58 -21.81 2.85
N VAL A 39 -1.80 -20.73 2.61
CA VAL A 39 -1.14 -20.45 1.34
C VAL A 39 0.30 -20.03 1.63
N PRO A 40 1.32 -20.57 0.91
CA PRO A 40 2.70 -20.17 1.15
C PRO A 40 2.91 -18.68 0.79
N VAL A 41 3.46 -17.94 1.73
CA VAL A 41 3.90 -16.55 1.54
C VAL A 41 5.42 -16.54 1.56
N HIS A 42 6.03 -16.26 0.40
CA HIS A 42 7.47 -16.38 0.21
C HIS A 42 8.21 -15.06 0.41
N HIS A 43 7.56 -13.94 0.09
CA HIS A 43 8.17 -12.61 0.07
C HIS A 43 7.27 -11.57 0.72
N TYR A 44 7.87 -10.45 1.11
CA TYR A 44 7.12 -9.31 1.64
C TYR A 44 7.53 -8.01 0.93
N ILE A 45 6.62 -7.07 0.94
CA ILE A 45 6.86 -5.67 0.60
C ILE A 45 6.29 -4.82 1.72
N LYS A 46 7.16 -4.10 2.42
CA LYS A 46 6.78 -3.12 3.44
C LYS A 46 6.90 -1.73 2.85
N VAL A 47 5.87 -0.94 3.00
CA VAL A 47 5.77 0.40 2.43
C VAL A 47 5.83 1.44 3.52
N ASN A 48 6.74 2.43 3.36
CA ASN A 48 6.86 3.57 4.24
C ASN A 48 6.01 4.73 3.70
N LEU A 49 5.03 5.19 4.47
CA LEU A 49 4.13 6.27 4.05
C LEU A 49 4.86 7.61 3.83
N ASN A 50 5.88 7.92 4.61
CA ASN A 50 6.67 9.15 4.41
C ASN A 50 7.46 9.07 3.09
N GLY A 51 8.05 7.91 2.79
CA GLY A 51 8.69 7.67 1.51
C GLY A 51 7.72 7.79 0.32
N ILE A 52 6.47 7.32 0.49
CA ILE A 52 5.43 7.53 -0.53
C ILE A 52 5.20 9.01 -0.79
N ALA A 53 5.11 9.84 0.27
CA ALA A 53 4.89 11.27 0.11
C ALA A 53 5.98 11.90 -0.76
N SER A 54 7.24 11.68 -0.42
CA SER A 54 8.38 12.20 -1.18
C SER A 54 8.37 11.73 -2.64
N LEU A 55 8.11 10.45 -2.87
CA LEU A 55 8.02 9.89 -4.21
C LEU A 55 6.91 10.55 -5.04
N ILE A 56 5.72 10.74 -4.47
CA ILE A 56 4.59 11.38 -5.14
C ILE A 56 4.91 12.83 -5.49
N ASP A 57 5.57 13.57 -4.60
CA ASP A 57 5.97 14.96 -4.85
C ASP A 57 7.02 15.05 -5.95
N GLU A 58 8.03 14.18 -5.97
CA GLU A 58 9.01 14.08 -7.07
C GLU A 58 8.36 13.78 -8.43
N MET A 59 7.24 13.05 -8.41
CA MET A 59 6.48 12.70 -9.60
C MET A 59 5.47 13.77 -10.01
N GLY A 60 5.38 14.88 -9.27
CA GLY A 60 4.47 15.99 -9.52
C GLY A 60 3.02 15.68 -9.15
N GLY A 61 2.80 14.76 -8.22
CA GLY A 61 1.47 14.38 -7.75
C GLY A 61 0.86 13.16 -8.45
N VAL A 62 -0.23 12.66 -7.91
CA VAL A 62 -0.99 11.52 -8.45
C VAL A 62 -2.44 11.90 -8.74
N ASP A 63 -2.93 11.57 -9.92
CA ASP A 63 -4.32 11.79 -10.29
C ASP A 63 -5.19 10.67 -9.71
N ILE A 64 -6.10 11.01 -8.80
CA ILE A 64 -6.99 10.04 -8.14
C ILE A 64 -8.42 10.57 -8.08
N HIS A 65 -9.39 9.66 -8.16
CA HIS A 65 -10.77 9.99 -7.88
C HIS A 65 -11.08 9.70 -6.41
N VAL A 66 -11.21 10.75 -5.61
CA VAL A 66 -11.60 10.67 -4.20
C VAL A 66 -13.11 10.42 -4.12
N GLU A 67 -13.51 9.37 -3.43
CA GLU A 67 -14.88 8.84 -3.41
C GLU A 67 -15.85 9.66 -2.59
N LYS A 68 -15.37 10.36 -1.58
CA LYS A 68 -16.17 11.22 -0.67
C LYS A 68 -15.31 12.34 -0.09
N ASP A 69 -15.93 13.34 0.52
CA ASP A 69 -15.22 14.33 1.34
C ASP A 69 -14.60 13.62 2.55
N MET A 70 -13.33 13.91 2.80
CA MET A 70 -12.57 13.38 3.93
C MET A 70 -12.13 14.53 4.81
N ASN A 71 -12.77 14.67 5.96
CA ASN A 71 -12.43 15.69 6.93
C ASN A 71 -12.28 15.03 8.30
N TYR A 72 -11.09 15.14 8.88
CA TYR A 72 -10.79 14.56 10.19
C TYR A 72 -9.59 15.21 10.82
N ILE A 73 -9.69 15.52 12.11
CA ILE A 73 -8.61 16.10 12.90
C ILE A 73 -8.35 15.19 14.11
N ASP A 74 -7.11 14.75 14.24
CA ASP A 74 -6.60 14.03 15.41
C ASP A 74 -5.37 14.78 15.93
N GLN A 75 -5.58 15.62 16.93
CA GLN A 75 -4.52 16.44 17.54
C GLN A 75 -3.48 15.56 18.26
N ALA A 76 -3.91 14.45 18.89
CA ALA A 76 -3.01 13.54 19.58
C ALA A 76 -2.12 12.73 18.63
N GLY A 77 -2.63 12.43 17.43
CA GLY A 77 -1.94 11.70 16.38
C GLY A 77 -1.27 12.58 15.34
N ASP A 78 -1.25 13.90 15.52
CA ASP A 78 -0.75 14.89 14.55
C ASP A 78 -1.24 14.58 13.13
N LEU A 79 -2.57 14.40 13.00
CA LEU A 79 -3.20 14.06 11.75
C LEU A 79 -4.30 15.07 11.41
N TYR A 80 -4.07 15.80 10.36
CA TYR A 80 -5.05 16.69 9.76
C TYR A 80 -5.40 16.19 8.36
N ILE A 81 -6.68 15.94 8.10
CA ILE A 81 -7.20 15.46 6.80
C ILE A 81 -8.28 16.42 6.34
N ASP A 82 -8.10 17.02 5.16
CA ASP A 82 -9.12 17.80 4.46
C ASP A 82 -8.96 17.59 2.95
N ILE A 83 -9.64 16.56 2.43
CA ILE A 83 -9.61 16.21 1.02
C ILE A 83 -11.04 16.18 0.50
N LYS A 84 -11.31 16.92 -0.56
CA LYS A 84 -12.65 16.98 -1.18
C LYS A 84 -12.90 15.79 -2.09
N LYS A 85 -14.16 15.42 -2.26
CA LYS A 85 -14.62 14.43 -3.24
C LYS A 85 -14.32 14.89 -4.67
N GLY A 86 -13.98 13.94 -5.54
CA GLY A 86 -13.88 14.17 -6.98
C GLY A 86 -12.53 13.77 -7.58
N LYS A 87 -12.40 14.02 -8.87
CA LYS A 87 -11.13 13.81 -9.58
C LYS A 87 -10.19 14.98 -9.28
N GLN A 88 -9.04 14.68 -8.73
CA GLN A 88 -8.04 15.68 -8.39
C GLN A 88 -6.65 15.08 -8.37
N ARG A 89 -5.64 15.94 -8.46
CA ARG A 89 -4.25 15.58 -8.32
C ARG A 89 -3.85 15.81 -6.87
N LEU A 90 -3.46 14.73 -6.18
CA LEU A 90 -3.01 14.77 -4.80
C LEU A 90 -1.48 14.92 -4.74
N THR A 91 -1.03 15.78 -3.85
CA THR A 91 0.36 15.89 -3.40
C THR A 91 0.74 14.71 -2.53
N GLY A 92 2.02 14.53 -2.21
CA GLY A 92 2.48 13.48 -1.31
C GLY A 92 1.83 13.55 0.06
N ALA A 93 1.70 14.75 0.63
CA ALA A 93 1.03 14.95 1.92
C ALA A 93 -0.45 14.55 1.87
N GLU A 94 -1.18 14.95 0.83
CA GLU A 94 -2.60 14.60 0.65
C GLU A 94 -2.78 13.10 0.40
N VAL A 95 -1.83 12.44 -0.29
CA VAL A 95 -1.83 10.98 -0.44
C VAL A 95 -1.71 10.30 0.92
N VAL A 96 -0.83 10.76 1.80
CA VAL A 96 -0.72 10.19 3.16
C VAL A 96 -2.01 10.37 3.94
N GLN A 97 -2.65 11.53 3.85
CA GLN A 97 -3.97 11.79 4.44
C GLN A 97 -5.01 10.80 3.90
N TYR A 98 -5.10 10.65 2.58
CA TYR A 98 -6.03 9.74 1.89
C TYR A 98 -5.85 8.29 2.36
N LEU A 99 -4.61 7.81 2.47
CA LEU A 99 -4.27 6.45 2.89
C LEU A 99 -4.48 6.19 4.39
N ARG A 100 -4.46 7.24 5.22
CA ARG A 100 -4.68 7.16 6.69
C ARG A 100 -6.13 7.34 7.09
N PHE A 101 -6.97 7.94 6.25
CA PHE A 101 -8.37 8.20 6.57
C PHE A 101 -9.12 6.89 6.89
N ARG A 102 -9.84 6.89 8.02
CA ARG A 102 -10.64 5.76 8.50
C ARG A 102 -11.92 6.19 9.22
N HIS A 103 -12.26 7.48 9.13
CA HIS A 103 -13.37 8.06 9.88
C HIS A 103 -14.63 8.13 9.01
N ASP A 104 -15.04 6.98 8.50
CA ASP A 104 -16.27 6.77 7.74
C ASP A 104 -16.98 5.49 8.20
N ASP A 105 -18.18 5.24 7.68
CA ASP A 105 -19.01 4.08 8.01
C ASP A 105 -18.32 2.74 7.72
N GLU A 106 -17.35 2.73 6.79
CA GLU A 106 -16.57 1.55 6.42
C GLU A 106 -15.33 1.34 7.31
N GLY A 107 -14.90 2.35 8.06
CA GLY A 107 -13.79 2.29 9.01
C GLY A 107 -12.51 1.72 8.41
N ASP A 108 -12.02 0.61 8.99
CA ASP A 108 -10.77 -0.04 8.56
C ASP A 108 -10.88 -0.70 7.18
N ILE A 109 -12.04 -1.20 6.82
CA ILE A 109 -12.29 -1.83 5.51
C ILE A 109 -12.19 -0.78 4.39
N GLY A 110 -12.80 0.39 4.59
CA GLY A 110 -12.70 1.51 3.66
C GLY A 110 -11.25 1.97 3.46
N ARG A 111 -10.46 2.00 4.54
CA ARG A 111 -9.02 2.28 4.46
C ARG A 111 -8.27 1.26 3.61
N ILE A 112 -8.51 -0.04 3.82
CA ILE A 112 -7.87 -1.11 3.02
C ILE A 112 -8.23 -0.95 1.54
N ARG A 113 -9.49 -0.67 1.22
CA ARG A 113 -9.95 -0.44 -0.15
C ARG A 113 -9.27 0.75 -0.79
N ARG A 114 -9.11 1.88 -0.06
CA ARG A 114 -8.37 3.06 -0.53
C ARG A 114 -6.91 2.75 -0.79
N GLN A 115 -6.26 1.99 0.08
CA GLN A 115 -4.87 1.56 -0.11
C GLN A 115 -4.71 0.69 -1.37
N GLN A 116 -5.60 -0.25 -1.59
CA GLN A 116 -5.60 -1.08 -2.81
C GLN A 116 -5.81 -0.24 -4.07
N LYS A 117 -6.82 0.65 -4.05
CA LYS A 117 -7.09 1.58 -5.14
C LYS A 117 -5.90 2.49 -5.45
N PHE A 118 -5.22 2.98 -4.43
CA PHE A 118 -4.03 3.81 -4.60
C PHE A 118 -2.89 3.04 -5.29
N VAL A 119 -2.56 1.83 -4.82
CA VAL A 119 -1.53 0.98 -5.45
C VAL A 119 -1.88 0.72 -6.91
N TYR A 120 -3.13 0.42 -7.20
CA TYR A 120 -3.60 0.23 -8.56
C TYR A 120 -3.48 1.50 -9.42
N THR A 121 -3.85 2.66 -8.87
CA THR A 121 -3.75 3.96 -9.55
C THR A 121 -2.30 4.30 -9.88
N LEU A 122 -1.38 4.09 -8.92
CA LEU A 122 0.05 4.25 -9.15
C LEU A 122 0.54 3.35 -10.29
N ALA A 123 0.24 2.05 -10.22
CA ALA A 123 0.67 1.11 -11.26
C ALA A 123 0.21 1.55 -12.66
N ASN A 124 -1.01 2.04 -12.78
CA ASN A 124 -1.56 2.50 -14.07
C ASN A 124 -0.95 3.82 -14.55
N GLN A 125 -0.60 4.73 -13.68
CA GLN A 125 -0.04 6.03 -14.06
C GLN A 125 1.46 5.96 -14.39
N PHE A 126 2.18 5.03 -13.76
CA PHE A 126 3.64 4.98 -13.83
C PHE A 126 4.20 3.83 -14.68
N VAL A 127 3.41 2.80 -15.00
CA VAL A 127 3.80 1.71 -15.91
C VAL A 127 3.59 2.12 -17.40
N LYS A 128 3.47 3.41 -17.71
CA LYS A 128 3.41 3.89 -19.09
C LYS A 128 4.80 3.87 -19.73
N PRO A 129 4.94 3.37 -20.97
CA PRO A 129 6.23 3.30 -21.67
C PRO A 129 6.98 4.63 -21.74
N GLU A 130 6.24 5.74 -21.83
CA GLU A 130 6.79 7.09 -21.96
C GLU A 130 7.47 7.58 -20.65
N ARG A 131 7.15 6.98 -19.51
CA ARG A 131 7.71 7.32 -18.19
C ARG A 131 8.78 6.33 -17.71
N LEU A 132 9.08 5.28 -18.49
CA LEU A 132 10.16 4.34 -18.13
C LEU A 132 11.55 4.99 -18.07
N PHE A 133 11.76 6.14 -18.70
CA PHE A 133 12.99 6.93 -18.57
C PHE A 133 13.13 7.59 -17.17
N ASP A 134 12.02 7.85 -16.45
CA ASP A 134 12.04 8.34 -15.08
C ASP A 134 12.20 7.21 -14.04
N LEU A 135 12.21 5.94 -14.51
CA LEU A 135 12.37 4.76 -13.64
C LEU A 135 13.69 4.80 -12.84
N HIS A 136 14.72 5.47 -13.36
CA HIS A 136 16.00 5.63 -12.66
C HIS A 136 15.91 6.57 -11.45
N LYS A 137 15.08 7.60 -11.54
CA LYS A 137 14.74 8.48 -10.40
C LYS A 137 13.84 7.74 -9.41
N LEU A 138 12.87 7.00 -9.92
CA LEU A 138 12.02 6.10 -9.12
C LEU A 138 12.83 5.06 -8.33
N ILE A 139 13.82 4.41 -8.94
CA ILE A 139 14.64 3.39 -8.27
C ILE A 139 15.49 3.99 -7.14
N LYS A 140 15.98 5.23 -7.27
CA LYS A 140 16.69 5.91 -6.17
C LYS A 140 15.78 6.27 -5.00
N GLY A 141 14.54 6.70 -5.25
CA GLY A 141 13.55 7.02 -4.21
C GLY A 141 12.89 5.78 -3.59
N ILE A 142 12.84 4.64 -4.31
CA ILE A 142 12.19 3.40 -3.85
C ILE A 142 12.87 2.81 -2.60
N GLY A 143 14.17 2.98 -2.42
CA GLY A 143 14.88 2.47 -1.24
C GLY A 143 14.35 3.03 0.08
N ASP A 144 13.88 4.27 0.08
CA ASP A 144 13.28 4.92 1.26
C ASP A 144 11.78 4.61 1.40
N VAL A 145 11.14 4.17 0.30
CA VAL A 145 9.70 3.86 0.24
C VAL A 145 9.40 2.40 0.54
N LEU A 146 10.26 1.49 0.06
CA LEU A 146 10.02 0.05 0.10
C LEU A 146 11.14 -0.70 0.81
N GLU A 147 10.75 -1.54 1.75
CA GLU A 147 11.59 -2.59 2.32
C GLU A 147 11.07 -3.95 1.82
N THR A 148 11.93 -4.76 1.20
CA THR A 148 11.55 -6.06 0.65
C THR A 148 12.73 -7.02 0.63
N ASP A 149 12.45 -8.32 0.68
CA ASP A 149 13.41 -9.41 0.46
C ASP A 149 13.51 -9.84 -1.02
N LEU A 150 12.73 -9.20 -1.91
CA LEU A 150 12.78 -9.46 -3.34
C LEU A 150 14.06 -8.90 -3.96
N THR A 151 14.74 -9.70 -4.75
CA THR A 151 15.82 -9.21 -5.61
C THR A 151 15.27 -8.36 -6.77
N THR A 152 16.08 -7.48 -7.33
CA THR A 152 15.70 -6.66 -8.50
C THR A 152 15.20 -7.53 -9.66
N ARG A 153 15.80 -8.71 -9.87
CA ARG A 153 15.39 -9.66 -10.92
C ARG A 153 13.98 -10.22 -10.65
N GLU A 154 13.66 -10.53 -9.41
CA GLU A 154 12.32 -11.00 -9.01
C GLU A 154 11.28 -9.91 -9.13
N MET A 155 11.61 -8.67 -8.73
CA MET A 155 10.73 -7.52 -8.93
C MET A 155 10.37 -7.29 -10.40
N VAL A 156 11.35 -7.39 -11.30
CA VAL A 156 11.11 -7.27 -12.75
C VAL A 156 10.23 -8.42 -13.26
N LYS A 157 10.49 -9.66 -12.83
CA LYS A 157 9.64 -10.81 -13.20
C LYS A 157 8.20 -10.62 -12.70
N LEU A 158 8.02 -10.25 -11.44
CA LEU A 158 6.70 -10.02 -10.85
C LEU A 158 5.94 -8.91 -11.57
N SER A 159 6.61 -7.79 -11.92
CA SER A 159 5.99 -6.69 -12.66
C SER A 159 5.47 -7.14 -14.04
N THR A 160 6.23 -8.01 -14.72
CA THR A 160 5.85 -8.58 -16.02
C THR A 160 4.66 -9.52 -15.89
N HIS A 161 4.65 -10.39 -14.86
CA HIS A 161 3.52 -11.29 -14.58
C HIS A 161 2.26 -10.51 -14.21
N PHE A 162 2.39 -9.49 -13.39
CA PHE A 162 1.29 -8.60 -13.00
C PHE A 162 0.68 -7.90 -14.22
N LYS A 163 1.53 -7.35 -15.11
CA LYS A 163 1.10 -6.73 -16.37
C LYS A 163 0.34 -7.71 -17.27
N ASN A 164 0.81 -8.94 -17.37
CA ASN A 164 0.17 -9.97 -18.19
C ASN A 164 -1.16 -10.44 -17.57
N ALA A 165 -1.21 -10.70 -16.26
CA ALA A 165 -2.42 -11.05 -15.53
C ALA A 165 -3.48 -9.95 -15.63
N TYR A 166 -3.06 -8.68 -15.59
CA TYR A 166 -3.93 -7.53 -15.78
C TYR A 166 -4.50 -7.44 -17.20
N LYS A 167 -3.65 -7.59 -18.24
CA LYS A 167 -4.09 -7.59 -19.63
C LYS A 167 -5.07 -8.72 -19.93
N ASN A 168 -4.89 -9.88 -19.33
CA ASN A 168 -5.70 -11.07 -19.54
C ASN A 168 -6.97 -11.11 -18.67
N GLY A 169 -7.27 -10.04 -17.92
CA GLY A 169 -8.46 -9.96 -17.05
C GLY A 169 -8.46 -10.91 -15.87
N ALA A 170 -7.32 -11.53 -15.54
CA ALA A 170 -7.17 -12.39 -14.37
C ALA A 170 -7.21 -11.59 -13.05
N ILE A 171 -6.95 -10.27 -13.13
CA ILE A 171 -7.13 -9.32 -12.04
C ILE A 171 -8.34 -8.48 -12.40
N LYS A 172 -9.45 -8.67 -11.66
CA LYS A 172 -10.69 -7.90 -11.89
C LYS A 172 -10.47 -6.43 -11.56
N LYS A 173 -11.02 -5.56 -12.42
CA LYS A 173 -11.28 -4.16 -12.09
C LYS A 173 -12.53 -4.14 -11.21
N GLU A 174 -12.39 -3.84 -9.93
CA GLU A 174 -13.51 -3.36 -9.13
C GLU A 174 -13.60 -1.84 -9.21
#